data_a77eeb4d022b9ace8c6e0159795d9e52
#
_entry.id   a77eeb4d022b9ace8c6e0159795d9e52
#
_cell.length_a   1.000
_cell.length_b   1.000
_cell.length_c   1.000
_cell.angle_alpha   90.00
_cell.angle_beta   90.00
_cell.angle_gamma   90.00
#
_symmetry.space_group_name_H-M   'P 1'
#
loop_
_entity.id
_entity.type
_entity.pdbx_description
1 polymer ?
#
loop_
_entity_poly.entity_id
_entity_poly.type
_entity_poly.pdbx_seq_one_letter_code
_entity_poly.pdbx_strand_id
1 'polypeptide(L)'
;MENAWVGKASVTFVFVVPTQEGAEAVRTFFGGHANFMGIKSHQHGPLKLVHYYISEGPEWVRDDEFFEGKWPEKTGRTVFTLNEIYDTEEGLHHHYIESAEFIPEFSELITGHKIELRTFNQLKVIHSLWD
;
A
#
# COMPACT_ATOMS: atom_id res chain seq x y z
N MET A 1 -16.95 11.54 -20.44
CA MET A 1 -15.49 11.44 -20.35
C MET A 1 -15.15 10.19 -19.57
N GLU A 2 -14.32 9.34 -20.14
CA GLU A 2 -13.92 8.13 -19.47
C GLU A 2 -12.89 8.44 -18.38
N ASN A 3 -13.03 7.80 -17.23
CA ASN A 3 -12.06 7.88 -16.18
C ASN A 3 -10.90 6.92 -16.48
N ALA A 4 -9.69 7.44 -16.47
CA ALA A 4 -8.51 6.72 -16.94
C ALA A 4 -8.24 5.43 -16.16
N TRP A 5 -8.71 5.33 -14.90
CA TRP A 5 -8.39 4.20 -14.04
C TRP A 5 -9.46 3.11 -13.99
N VAL A 6 -10.67 3.39 -14.48
CA VAL A 6 -11.75 2.39 -14.44
C VAL A 6 -11.35 1.14 -15.22
N GLY A 7 -11.53 -0.02 -14.59
CA GLY A 7 -11.15 -1.31 -15.15
C GLY A 7 -9.73 -1.76 -14.87
N LYS A 8 -8.89 -0.87 -14.32
CA LYS A 8 -7.50 -1.21 -14.01
C LYS A 8 -7.41 -2.01 -12.71
N ALA A 9 -6.31 -2.76 -12.56
CA ALA A 9 -6.08 -3.59 -11.39
C ALA A 9 -5.50 -2.77 -10.25
N SER A 10 -6.03 -2.97 -9.04
CA SER A 10 -5.49 -2.29 -7.87
C SER A 10 -5.20 -3.26 -6.75
N VAL A 11 -4.31 -2.84 -5.86
CA VAL A 11 -3.96 -3.59 -4.66
C VAL A 11 -3.82 -2.60 -3.50
N THR A 12 -4.29 -3.01 -2.34
CA THR A 12 -4.16 -2.22 -1.11
C THR A 12 -3.66 -3.13 0.00
N PHE A 13 -2.60 -2.69 0.65
CA PHE A 13 -2.09 -3.34 1.86
C PHE A 13 -2.28 -2.36 3.02
N VAL A 14 -2.72 -2.90 4.16
CA VAL A 14 -2.87 -2.12 5.39
C VAL A 14 -1.97 -2.74 6.45
N PHE A 15 -1.13 -1.91 7.07
CA PHE A 15 -0.18 -2.31 8.10
C PHE A 15 -0.55 -1.57 9.39
N VAL A 16 -0.80 -2.30 10.47
CA VAL A 16 -0.96 -1.69 11.79
C VAL A 16 0.27 -2.03 12.59
N VAL A 17 1.03 -1.02 12.96
CA VAL A 17 2.38 -1.17 13.52
C VAL A 17 2.37 -0.76 14.99
N PRO A 18 2.63 -1.70 15.92
CA PRO A 18 2.46 -1.42 17.34
C PRO A 18 3.51 -0.52 17.97
N THR A 19 4.71 -0.40 17.39
CA THR A 19 5.80 0.36 18.01
C THR A 19 6.37 1.43 17.09
N GLN A 20 7.01 2.45 17.65
CA GLN A 20 7.69 3.48 16.87
C GLN A 20 8.90 2.92 16.14
N GLU A 21 9.60 1.97 16.76
CA GLU A 21 10.70 1.27 16.11
C GLU A 21 10.21 0.54 14.86
N GLY A 22 9.07 -0.15 14.95
CA GLY A 22 8.46 -0.81 13.82
C GLY A 22 8.04 0.18 12.75
N ALA A 23 7.49 1.33 13.14
CA ALA A 23 7.10 2.37 12.19
C ALA A 23 8.31 2.89 11.39
N GLU A 24 9.45 3.10 12.05
CA GLU A 24 10.67 3.52 11.36
C GLU A 24 11.17 2.44 10.41
N ALA A 25 11.08 1.17 10.82
CA ALA A 25 11.47 0.05 9.97
C ALA A 25 10.59 -0.03 8.72
N VAL A 26 9.29 0.22 8.84
CA VAL A 26 8.37 0.25 7.71
C VAL A 26 8.73 1.37 6.76
N ARG A 27 9.02 2.56 7.28
CA ARG A 27 9.43 3.71 6.43
C ARG A 27 10.69 3.39 5.64
N THR A 28 11.67 2.77 6.29
CA THR A 28 12.92 2.39 5.64
C THR A 28 12.68 1.34 4.55
N PHE A 29 11.88 0.32 4.85
CA PHE A 29 11.53 -0.72 3.88
C PHE A 29 10.88 -0.11 2.64
N PHE A 30 9.89 0.77 2.83
CA PHE A 30 9.20 1.37 1.71
C PHE A 30 10.04 2.38 0.95
N GLY A 31 11.05 2.97 1.57
CA GLY A 31 12.04 3.78 0.86
C GLY A 31 12.73 2.96 -0.23
N GLY A 32 13.19 1.75 0.13
CA GLY A 32 13.78 0.81 -0.83
C GLY A 32 12.79 0.28 -1.84
N HIS A 33 11.58 -0.06 -1.38
CA HIS A 33 10.53 -0.56 -2.25
C HIS A 33 10.10 0.48 -3.29
N ALA A 34 9.95 1.74 -2.87
CA ALA A 34 9.59 2.82 -3.80
C ALA A 34 10.65 2.98 -4.90
N ASN A 35 11.93 2.85 -4.53
CA ASN A 35 13.01 2.90 -5.50
C ASN A 35 12.93 1.74 -6.50
N PHE A 36 12.67 0.53 -6.01
CA PHE A 36 12.46 -0.64 -6.85
C PHE A 36 11.27 -0.42 -7.79
N MET A 37 10.17 0.10 -7.28
CA MET A 37 8.95 0.37 -8.07
C MET A 37 9.23 1.37 -9.18
N GLY A 38 10.00 2.41 -8.90
CA GLY A 38 10.37 3.41 -9.90
C GLY A 38 11.21 2.85 -11.03
N ILE A 39 12.01 1.82 -10.75
CA ILE A 39 12.88 1.21 -11.76
C ILE A 39 12.18 0.08 -12.52
N LYS A 40 11.53 -0.84 -11.79
CA LYS A 40 11.01 -2.10 -12.34
C LYS A 40 9.55 -2.04 -12.76
N SER A 41 8.74 -1.26 -12.04
CA SER A 41 7.30 -1.22 -12.25
C SER A 41 6.84 0.12 -12.81
N HIS A 42 7.74 0.85 -13.44
CA HIS A 42 7.47 2.17 -14.00
C HIS A 42 6.30 2.13 -14.99
N GLN A 43 5.52 3.23 -15.06
CA GLN A 43 4.36 3.28 -15.96
C GLN A 43 4.69 3.03 -17.43
N HIS A 44 5.92 3.28 -17.84
CA HIS A 44 6.41 3.00 -19.20
C HIS A 44 7.21 1.70 -19.26
N GLY A 45 7.31 0.97 -18.14
CA GLY A 45 8.02 -0.29 -18.06
C GLY A 45 7.12 -1.47 -18.35
N PRO A 46 7.66 -2.70 -18.26
CA PRO A 46 6.90 -3.91 -18.60
C PRO A 46 5.73 -4.18 -17.68
N LEU A 47 5.75 -3.71 -16.44
CA LEU A 47 4.69 -3.95 -15.47
C LEU A 47 3.58 -2.91 -15.54
N LYS A 48 3.85 -1.78 -16.16
CA LYS A 48 2.87 -0.71 -16.39
C LYS A 48 2.17 -0.24 -15.12
N LEU A 49 2.95 0.09 -14.11
CA LEU A 49 2.45 0.72 -12.90
C LEU A 49 1.89 2.11 -13.26
N VAL A 50 0.64 2.33 -12.96
CA VAL A 50 -0.05 3.58 -13.26
C VAL A 50 0.08 4.56 -12.11
N HIS A 51 -0.06 4.06 -10.88
CA HIS A 51 -0.03 4.90 -9.69
C HIS A 51 0.45 4.11 -8.49
N TYR A 52 1.16 4.79 -7.60
CA TYR A 52 1.73 4.19 -6.40
C TYR A 52 1.81 5.26 -5.32
N TYR A 53 1.26 4.96 -4.15
CA TYR A 53 1.47 5.85 -3.01
C TYR A 53 1.35 5.09 -1.70
N ILE A 54 2.00 5.64 -0.68
CA ILE A 54 1.95 5.12 0.68
C ILE A 54 1.50 6.26 1.57
N SER A 55 0.57 5.95 2.46
CA SER A 55 0.09 6.89 3.47
C SER A 55 0.47 6.40 4.84
N GLU A 56 0.68 7.32 5.76
CA GLU A 56 1.02 7.03 7.14
C GLU A 56 0.18 7.91 8.05
N GLY A 57 -0.31 7.34 9.14
CA GLY A 57 -1.06 8.11 10.12
C GLY A 57 -1.29 7.31 11.40
N PRO A 58 -1.93 7.91 12.39
CA PRO A 58 -2.23 7.20 13.63
C PRO A 58 -3.41 6.26 13.45
N GLU A 59 -3.42 5.19 14.25
CA GLU A 59 -4.62 4.39 14.41
C GLU A 59 -5.52 5.08 15.44
N TRP A 60 -6.81 5.11 15.17
CA TRP A 60 -7.79 5.75 16.05
C TRP A 60 -8.58 4.68 16.80
N VAL A 61 -8.93 4.99 18.08
CA VAL A 61 -9.71 4.05 18.90
C VAL A 61 -11.11 3.84 18.29
N ARG A 62 -11.72 4.93 17.82
CA ARG A 62 -13.05 4.88 17.23
C ARG A 62 -13.10 5.76 15.98
N ASP A 63 -12.80 5.17 14.83
CA ASP A 63 -12.84 5.86 13.54
C ASP A 63 -14.22 6.42 13.21
N ASP A 64 -15.28 5.76 13.67
CA ASP A 64 -16.64 6.17 13.39
C ASP A 64 -16.96 7.55 13.99
N GLU A 65 -16.21 8.00 14.99
CA GLU A 65 -16.40 9.34 15.54
C GLU A 65 -16.09 10.46 14.54
N PHE A 66 -15.29 10.19 13.51
CA PHE A 66 -15.09 11.16 12.44
C PHE A 66 -16.40 11.51 11.74
N PHE A 67 -17.31 10.54 11.60
CA PHE A 67 -18.62 10.77 10.97
C PHE A 67 -19.52 11.66 11.83
N GLU A 68 -19.19 11.81 13.11
CA GLU A 68 -19.88 12.69 14.04
C GLU A 68 -19.22 14.06 14.14
N GLY A 69 -18.19 14.31 13.33
CA GLY A 69 -17.44 15.58 13.36
C GLY A 69 -16.49 15.71 14.54
N LYS A 70 -16.11 14.59 15.15
CA LYS A 70 -15.21 14.58 16.31
C LYS A 70 -13.82 14.12 15.91
N TRP A 71 -12.86 14.41 16.79
CA TRP A 71 -11.49 13.86 16.69
C TRP A 71 -11.35 12.73 17.71
N PRO A 72 -11.28 11.48 17.28
CA PRO A 72 -11.15 10.34 18.20
C PRO A 72 -9.81 10.30 18.92
N GLU A 73 -9.71 9.45 19.94
CA GLU A 73 -8.44 9.19 20.60
C GLU A 73 -7.56 8.28 19.75
N LYS A 74 -6.26 8.49 19.84
CA LYS A 74 -5.28 7.65 19.18
C LYS A 74 -4.97 6.42 20.04
N THR A 75 -4.71 5.27 19.40
CA THR A 75 -4.31 4.05 20.12
C THR A 75 -2.84 4.04 20.52
N GLY A 76 -2.02 4.83 19.85
CA GLY A 76 -0.56 4.77 19.98
C GLY A 76 0.09 3.93 18.89
N ARG A 77 -0.68 3.18 18.11
CA ARG A 77 -0.16 2.42 16.98
C ARG A 77 -0.18 3.28 15.73
N THR A 78 0.65 2.93 14.75
CA THR A 78 0.76 3.65 13.47
C THR A 78 0.18 2.79 12.36
N VAL A 79 -0.55 3.42 11.45
CA VAL A 79 -1.12 2.75 10.28
C VAL A 79 -0.38 3.22 9.04
N PHE A 80 -0.03 2.27 8.19
CA PHE A 80 0.46 2.56 6.84
C PHE A 80 -0.47 1.89 5.84
N THR A 81 -0.70 2.54 4.71
CA THR A 81 -1.39 1.91 3.59
C THR A 81 -0.51 2.00 2.36
N LEU A 82 -0.42 0.89 1.64
CA LEU A 82 0.22 0.85 0.33
C LEU A 82 -0.88 0.72 -0.70
N ASN A 83 -0.89 1.60 -1.69
CA ASN A 83 -1.88 1.57 -2.76
C ASN A 83 -1.15 1.61 -4.11
N GLU A 84 -1.49 0.66 -4.99
CA GLU A 84 -0.91 0.57 -6.32
C GLU A 84 -2.01 0.33 -7.34
N ILE A 85 -1.85 0.93 -8.51
CA ILE A 85 -2.74 0.70 -9.65
C ILE A 85 -1.88 0.32 -10.83
N TYR A 86 -2.21 -0.83 -11.44
CA TYR A 86 -1.54 -1.35 -12.63
C TYR A 86 -2.50 -1.31 -13.80
N ASP A 87 -1.96 -1.09 -14.99
CA ASP A 87 -2.76 -1.04 -16.20
C ASP A 87 -3.54 -2.34 -16.43
N THR A 88 -2.92 -3.48 -16.07
CA THR A 88 -3.51 -4.81 -16.26
C THR A 88 -3.32 -5.69 -15.03
N GLU A 89 -4.19 -6.71 -14.89
CA GLU A 89 -4.02 -7.74 -13.87
C GLU A 89 -2.70 -8.50 -14.04
N GLU A 90 -2.30 -8.71 -15.30
CA GLU A 90 -1.04 -9.40 -15.59
C GLU A 90 0.16 -8.61 -15.11
N GLY A 91 0.14 -7.29 -15.28
CA GLY A 91 1.21 -6.43 -14.79
C GLY A 91 1.37 -6.53 -13.28
N LEU A 92 0.26 -6.51 -12.55
CA LEU A 92 0.26 -6.70 -11.11
C LEU A 92 0.78 -8.09 -10.72
N HIS A 93 0.35 -9.13 -11.44
CA HIS A 93 0.84 -10.49 -11.20
C HIS A 93 2.35 -10.58 -11.41
N HIS A 94 2.86 -10.00 -12.49
CA HIS A 94 4.29 -9.97 -12.75
C HIS A 94 5.07 -9.16 -11.71
N HIS A 95 4.45 -8.14 -11.14
CA HIS A 95 5.08 -7.40 -10.05
C HIS A 95 5.44 -8.33 -8.89
N TYR A 96 4.55 -9.26 -8.53
CA TYR A 96 4.84 -10.21 -7.46
C TYR A 96 5.99 -11.15 -7.81
N ILE A 97 6.12 -11.53 -9.09
CA ILE A 97 7.23 -12.36 -9.55
C ILE A 97 8.56 -11.57 -9.45
N GLU A 98 8.55 -10.34 -9.95
CA GLU A 98 9.75 -9.50 -9.95
C GLU A 98 10.17 -9.09 -8.54
N SER A 99 9.24 -8.99 -7.60
CA SER A 99 9.52 -8.57 -6.23
C SER A 99 9.80 -9.73 -5.28
N ALA A 100 9.90 -10.96 -5.79
CA ALA A 100 10.13 -12.13 -4.95
C ALA A 100 11.39 -12.02 -4.08
N GLU A 101 12.40 -11.28 -4.52
CA GLU A 101 13.63 -11.06 -3.75
C GLU A 101 13.39 -10.28 -2.45
N PHE A 102 12.30 -9.52 -2.35
CA PHE A 102 11.96 -8.74 -1.16
C PHE A 102 11.16 -9.54 -0.13
N ILE A 103 10.68 -10.73 -0.49
CA ILE A 103 9.78 -11.50 0.40
C ILE A 103 10.44 -11.84 1.74
N PRO A 104 11.71 -12.32 1.80
CA PRO A 104 12.32 -12.59 3.11
C PRO A 104 12.40 -11.35 4.01
N GLU A 105 12.83 -10.22 3.46
CA GLU A 105 12.94 -8.97 4.20
C GLU A 105 11.55 -8.48 4.66
N PHE A 106 10.56 -8.57 3.77
CA PHE A 106 9.19 -8.20 4.08
C PHE A 106 8.63 -9.07 5.21
N SER A 107 8.86 -10.39 5.13
CA SER A 107 8.40 -11.34 6.13
C SER A 107 9.03 -11.05 7.51
N GLU A 108 10.33 -10.74 7.53
CA GLU A 108 11.01 -10.38 8.78
C GLU A 108 10.45 -9.07 9.36
N LEU A 109 10.15 -8.11 8.51
CA LEU A 109 9.56 -6.84 8.93
C LEU A 109 8.22 -7.09 9.65
N ILE A 110 7.35 -7.89 9.03
CA ILE A 110 6.01 -8.16 9.54
C ILE A 110 6.08 -8.94 10.85
N THR A 111 6.83 -10.04 10.89
CA THR A 111 6.90 -10.87 12.08
C THR A 111 7.74 -10.26 13.18
N GLY A 112 8.87 -9.63 12.83
CA GLY A 112 9.80 -9.05 13.80
C GLY A 112 9.21 -7.88 14.59
N HIS A 113 8.33 -7.11 13.96
CA HIS A 113 7.69 -5.97 14.59
C HIS A 113 6.23 -6.20 14.96
N LYS A 114 5.76 -7.44 14.85
CA LYS A 114 4.38 -7.84 15.19
C LYS A 114 3.33 -7.00 14.48
N ILE A 115 3.57 -6.73 13.22
CA ILE A 115 2.69 -5.89 12.39
C ILE A 115 1.44 -6.70 12.02
N GLU A 116 0.27 -6.08 12.18
CA GLU A 116 -0.97 -6.64 11.67
C GLU A 116 -1.08 -6.24 10.20
N LEU A 117 -1.10 -7.23 9.31
CA LEU A 117 -1.12 -6.98 7.88
C LEU A 117 -2.43 -7.50 7.29
N ARG A 118 -3.07 -6.65 6.48
CA ARG A 118 -4.20 -7.08 5.64
C ARG A 118 -3.88 -6.70 4.21
N THR A 119 -4.16 -7.63 3.30
CA THR A 119 -3.88 -7.43 1.87
C THR A 119 -5.15 -7.67 1.06
N PHE A 120 -5.36 -6.81 0.06
CA PHE A 120 -6.50 -6.88 -0.84
C PHE A 120 -5.94 -6.80 -2.26
N ASN A 121 -5.98 -7.95 -2.97
CA ASN A 121 -5.32 -8.11 -4.26
C ASN A 121 -6.29 -8.20 -5.42
N GLN A 122 -5.78 -7.84 -6.60
CA GLN A 122 -6.50 -7.96 -7.87
C GLN A 122 -7.91 -7.36 -7.80
N LEU A 123 -8.00 -6.22 -7.15
CA LEU A 123 -9.22 -5.44 -7.14
C LEU A 123 -9.36 -4.74 -8.49
N LYS A 124 -10.58 -4.41 -8.84
CA LYS A 124 -10.84 -3.65 -10.07
C LYS A 124 -11.34 -2.26 -9.68
N VAL A 125 -10.73 -1.24 -10.26
CA VAL A 125 -11.23 0.12 -10.08
C VAL A 125 -12.58 0.24 -10.79
N ILE A 126 -13.64 0.57 -10.04
CA ILE A 126 -14.98 0.67 -10.60
C ILE A 126 -15.43 2.11 -10.83
N HIS A 127 -14.84 3.05 -10.10
CA HIS A 127 -15.08 4.48 -10.27
C HIS A 127 -13.78 5.24 -10.04
N SER A 128 -13.53 6.25 -10.83
CA SER A 128 -12.45 7.19 -10.60
C SER A 128 -12.89 8.55 -11.12
N LEU A 129 -12.29 9.61 -10.60
CA LEU A 129 -12.55 10.98 -11.03
C LEU A 129 -11.30 11.50 -11.70
N TRP A 130 -11.51 12.23 -12.78
CA TRP A 130 -10.46 12.88 -13.56
C TRP A 130 -9.47 11.88 -14.18
N ASP A 131 -8.62 12.38 -15.01
CA ASP A 131 -7.57 11.62 -15.69
C ASP A 131 -6.21 11.79 -15.01
#